data_6214cef67435499239dedf6cd45c85d8
#
_entry.id   6214cef67435499239dedf6cd45c85d8
#
_cell.length_a   1.000
_cell.length_b   1.000
_cell.length_c   1.000
_cell.angle_alpha   90.00
_cell.angle_beta   90.00
_cell.angle_gamma   90.00
#
_symmetry.space_group_name_H-M   'P 1'
#
loop_
_entity.id
_entity.type
_entity.pdbx_description
1 polymer ?
#
loop_
_entity_poly.entity_id
_entity_poly.type
_entity_poly.pdbx_seq_one_letter_code
_entity_poly.pdbx_strand_id
1 'polypeptide(L)' 'SETLISNSYVLQEAVIEANTLIKQAEKESQAYRMKIEDEMDTLFSELQSKLDQLNSYISNEKNSLRKPREIINPE' A
#
# COMPACT_ATOMS: atom_id res chain seq x y z
N SER A 1 -28.50 48.13 0.20
CA SER A 1 -29.00 48.10 1.56
C SER A 1 -28.09 47.29 2.47
N GLU A 2 -28.10 47.57 3.74
CA GLU A 2 -27.31 46.85 4.74
C GLU A 2 -27.65 45.37 4.77
N THR A 3 -28.88 44.99 4.56
CA THR A 3 -29.33 43.59 4.52
C THR A 3 -28.69 42.83 3.35
N LEU A 4 -28.63 43.41 2.18
CA LEU A 4 -27.99 42.82 1.00
C LEU A 4 -26.48 42.67 1.19
N ILE A 5 -25.82 43.66 1.79
CA ILE A 5 -24.38 43.61 2.11
C ILE A 5 -24.09 42.50 3.12
N SER A 6 -24.90 42.41 4.19
CA SER A 6 -24.75 41.36 5.20
C SER A 6 -24.96 39.96 4.63
N ASN A 7 -25.97 39.77 3.79
CA ASN A 7 -26.23 38.47 3.14
C ASN A 7 -25.10 38.08 2.19
N SER A 8 -24.57 39.06 1.43
CA SER A 8 -23.43 38.83 0.56
C SER A 8 -22.17 38.43 1.36
N TYR A 9 -21.94 39.09 2.48
CA TYR A 9 -20.80 38.75 3.38
C TYR A 9 -20.96 37.36 3.97
N VAL A 10 -22.12 37.02 4.50
CA VAL A 10 -22.43 35.70 5.06
C VAL A 10 -22.26 34.62 3.98
N LEU A 11 -22.74 34.87 2.76
CA LEU A 11 -22.57 33.93 1.67
C LEU A 11 -21.10 33.74 1.29
N GLN A 12 -20.32 34.81 1.23
CA GLN A 12 -18.89 34.74 0.96
C GLN A 12 -18.17 33.93 2.03
N GLU A 13 -18.45 34.15 3.31
CA GLU A 13 -17.89 33.38 4.42
C GLU A 13 -18.27 31.90 4.31
N ALA A 14 -19.53 31.61 3.97
CA ALA A 14 -19.96 30.22 3.80
C ALA A 14 -19.21 29.52 2.66
N VAL A 15 -18.96 30.21 1.55
CA VAL A 15 -18.19 29.68 0.43
C VAL A 15 -16.73 29.40 0.85
N ILE A 16 -16.12 30.34 1.56
CA ILE A 16 -14.74 30.17 2.08
C ILE A 16 -14.66 28.96 3.01
N GLU A 17 -15.61 28.87 3.95
CA GLU A 17 -15.64 27.72 4.89
C GLU A 17 -15.86 26.40 4.17
N ALA A 18 -16.79 26.37 3.20
CA ALA A 18 -17.04 25.18 2.40
C ALA A 18 -15.78 24.75 1.62
N ASN A 19 -15.11 25.70 0.97
CA ASN A 19 -13.87 25.42 0.25
C ASN A 19 -12.76 24.91 1.17
N THR A 20 -12.64 25.47 2.38
CA THR A 20 -11.68 25.02 3.39
C THR A 20 -11.97 23.60 3.81
N LEU A 21 -13.24 23.26 4.07
CA LEU A 21 -13.65 21.90 4.43
C LEU A 21 -13.37 20.89 3.31
N ILE A 22 -13.67 21.27 2.07
CA ILE A 22 -13.40 20.43 0.90
C ILE A 22 -11.89 20.14 0.78
N LYS A 23 -11.06 21.17 0.86
CA LYS A 23 -9.60 21.02 0.78
C LYS A 23 -9.05 20.16 1.92
N GLN A 24 -9.58 20.33 3.12
CA GLN A 24 -9.21 19.50 4.26
C GLN A 24 -9.59 18.03 4.05
N ALA A 25 -10.81 17.79 3.57
CA ALA A 25 -11.29 16.44 3.27
C ALA A 25 -10.46 15.77 2.17
N GLU A 26 -10.11 16.50 1.12
CA GLU A 26 -9.23 16.01 0.05
C GLU A 26 -7.84 15.64 0.58
N LYS A 27 -7.27 16.48 1.44
CA LYS A 27 -5.97 16.25 2.04
C LYS A 27 -5.97 15.02 2.96
N GLU A 28 -7.01 14.88 3.79
CA GLU A 28 -7.16 13.72 4.68
C GLU A 28 -7.38 12.44 3.88
N SER A 29 -8.19 12.51 2.82
CA SER A 29 -8.44 11.38 1.92
C SER A 29 -7.15 10.93 1.22
N GLN A 30 -6.34 11.87 0.76
CA GLN A 30 -5.05 11.58 0.14
C GLN A 30 -4.08 10.93 1.13
N ALA A 31 -4.00 11.46 2.35
CA ALA A 31 -3.16 10.90 3.40
C ALA A 31 -3.58 9.47 3.77
N TYR A 32 -4.88 9.24 3.86
CA TYR A 32 -5.43 7.91 4.12
C TYR A 32 -5.11 6.91 3.00
N ARG A 33 -5.24 7.37 1.75
CA ARG A 33 -4.90 6.55 0.57
C ARG A 33 -3.43 6.18 0.55
N MET A 34 -2.54 7.13 0.84
CA MET A 34 -1.10 6.88 0.92
C MET A 34 -0.76 5.87 2.01
N LYS A 35 -1.42 5.96 3.16
CA LYS A 35 -1.25 5.00 4.25
C LYS A 35 -1.63 3.58 3.82
N ILE A 36 -2.77 3.43 3.13
CA ILE A 36 -3.21 2.13 2.62
C ILE A 36 -2.21 1.59 1.59
N GLU A 37 -1.75 2.43 0.68
CA GLU A 37 -0.76 2.03 -0.33
C GLU A 37 0.54 1.56 0.31
N ASP A 38 1.02 2.25 1.34
CA ASP A 38 2.21 1.85 2.09
C ASP A 38 2.02 0.52 2.81
N GLU A 39 0.87 0.31 3.43
CA GLU A 39 0.53 -0.96 4.09
C GLU A 39 0.46 -2.11 3.07
N MET A 40 -0.14 -1.88 1.91
CA MET A 40 -0.20 -2.88 0.85
C MET A 40 1.19 -3.18 0.27
N ASP A 41 2.02 -2.17 0.08
CA ASP A 41 3.40 -2.36 -0.37
C ASP A 41 4.20 -3.23 0.60
N THR A 42 4.04 -3.00 1.89
CA THR A 42 4.66 -3.83 2.93
C THR A 42 4.20 -5.28 2.85
N LEU A 43 2.89 -5.51 2.70
CA LEU A 43 2.34 -6.86 2.57
C LEU A 43 2.84 -7.57 1.31
N PHE A 44 2.89 -6.87 0.18
CA PHE A 44 3.42 -7.45 -1.06
C PHE A 44 4.91 -7.74 -0.96
N SER A 45 5.67 -6.89 -0.28
CA SER A 45 7.10 -7.13 -0.05
C SER A 45 7.33 -8.37 0.83
N GLU A 46 6.51 -8.55 1.86
CA GLU A 46 6.54 -9.77 2.68
C GLU A 46 6.19 -11.02 1.87
N LEU A 47 5.19 -10.92 1.01
CA LEU A 47 4.80 -12.01 0.12
C LEU A 47 5.92 -12.37 -0.85
N GLN A 48 6.56 -11.38 -1.46
CA GLN A 48 7.73 -11.61 -2.32
C GLN A 48 8.85 -12.31 -1.59
N SER A 49 9.14 -11.90 -0.35
CA SER A 49 10.15 -12.54 0.48
C SER A 49 9.82 -14.01 0.75
N LYS A 50 8.56 -14.33 1.02
CA LYS A 50 8.11 -15.71 1.23
C LYS A 50 8.21 -16.54 -0.05
N LEU A 51 7.87 -15.97 -1.19
CA LEU A 51 8.02 -16.63 -2.49
C LEU A 51 9.49 -16.89 -2.82
N ASP A 52 10.38 -15.97 -2.52
CA ASP A 52 11.81 -16.14 -2.69
C ASP A 52 12.36 -17.28 -1.81
N GLN A 53 11.92 -17.34 -0.56
CA GLN A 53 12.27 -18.44 0.35
C GLN A 53 11.79 -19.79 -0.19
N LEU A 54 10.55 -19.85 -0.69
CA LEU A 54 10.00 -21.07 -1.28
C LEU A 54 10.78 -21.48 -2.54
N ASN A 55 11.09 -20.53 -3.41
CA ASN A 55 11.90 -20.78 -4.59
C ASN A 55 13.29 -21.32 -4.24
N SER A 56 13.92 -20.78 -3.21
CA SER A 56 15.21 -21.27 -2.72
C SER A 56 15.10 -22.69 -2.18
N TYR A 57 14.06 -22.98 -1.44
CA TYR A 57 13.79 -24.33 -0.94
C TYR A 57 13.63 -25.32 -2.10
N ILE A 58 12.84 -24.99 -3.10
CA ILE A 58 12.63 -25.84 -4.28
C ILE A 58 13.94 -26.05 -5.03
N SER A 59 14.73 -25.01 -5.22
CA SER A 59 16.05 -25.12 -5.87
C SER A 59 17.00 -26.06 -5.11
N ASN A 60 17.01 -25.95 -3.78
CA ASN A 60 17.83 -26.83 -2.94
C ASN A 60 17.37 -28.29 -3.02
N GLU A 61 16.08 -28.54 -3.03
CA GLU A 61 15.53 -29.89 -3.19
C GLU A 61 15.86 -30.48 -4.57
N LYS A 62 15.72 -29.69 -5.63
CA LYS A 62 16.13 -30.11 -6.97
C LYS A 62 17.62 -30.44 -7.06
N ASN A 63 18.46 -29.64 -6.42
CA ASN A 63 19.90 -29.88 -6.38
C ASN A 63 20.24 -31.14 -5.58
N SER A 64 19.52 -31.44 -4.51
CA SER A 64 19.68 -32.68 -3.76
C SER A 64 19.38 -33.92 -4.58
N LEU A 65 18.42 -33.85 -5.51
CA LEU A 65 18.09 -34.95 -6.42
C LEU A 65 19.20 -35.23 -7.43
N ARG A 66 20.05 -34.24 -7.72
CA ARG A 66 21.16 -34.37 -8.68
C ARG A 66 22.48 -34.80 -8.07
N LYS A 67 22.55 -34.99 -6.76
CA LYS A 67 23.76 -35.52 -6.13
C LYS A 67 24.02 -36.90 -6.62
N PRO A 68 25.32 -37.30 -6.85
CA PRO A 68 25.68 -38.64 -7.24
C PRO A 68 25.15 -39.64 -6.22
N ARG A 69 24.48 -40.69 -6.68
CA ARG A 69 24.08 -41.78 -5.81
C ARG A 69 25.33 -42.57 -5.43
N GLU A 70 25.43 -42.95 -4.15
CA GLU A 70 26.42 -43.91 -3.75
C GLU A 70 26.18 -45.24 -4.49
N ILE A 71 27.17 -45.70 -5.20
CA ILE A 71 27.12 -47.02 -5.83
C ILE A 71 27.42 -48.02 -4.73
N ILE A 72 26.41 -48.75 -4.27
CA ILE A 72 26.57 -49.84 -3.36
C ILE A 72 26.99 -51.04 -4.24
N ASN A 73 28.25 -51.46 -4.10
CA ASN A 73 28.73 -52.70 -4.72
C ASN A 73 28.04 -53.90 -4.06
N PRO A 74 27.28 -54.69 -4.81
CA PRO A 74 26.65 -55.89 -4.28
C PRO A 74 27.68 -57.02 -4.21
N GLU A 75 28.33 -57.09 -3.13
CA GLU A 75 29.12 -58.31 -2.83
C GLU A 75 28.40 -59.18 -1.88
#